data_24b9a2a0feccf1d5a7cf9a4268939512
#
_entry.id   24b9a2a0feccf1d5a7cf9a4268939512
#
_cell.length_a   1.000
_cell.length_b   1.000
_cell.length_c   1.000
_cell.angle_alpha   90.00
_cell.angle_beta   90.00
_cell.angle_gamma   90.00
#
_symmetry.space_group_name_H-M   'P 1'
#
loop_
_entity.id
_entity.type
_entity.pdbx_description
1 polymer ?
#
loop_
_entity_poly.entity_id
_entity_poly.type
_entity_poly.pdbx_seq_one_letter_code
_entity_poly.pdbx_strand_id
1 'polypeptide(L)'
;MLGTYRPFDTLPHAFFDAMTLMVAASLLLAIAAAARTIWLRARPTGATKPGVGQSPVSSSWADSLLLLAVAMSWYTVAVGWAAQLVCYPIYADMSAHGAQAFHAYSNGYLSRWPTAFAVPIGAMCLSWATLLWVPLRNVPRRLVWVIVGLCLAFAVVTPPAAIAQGHMFSEGFSQDQYARLMLWEDFRTAIFTLIGVLALVVMRRRLMSTESRSAVDLTKR
;
A
#
# COMPACT_ATOMS: atom_id res chain seq x y z
N MET A 1 -20.65 13.33 36.56
CA MET A 1 -20.09 11.98 36.31
C MET A 1 -19.66 11.95 34.86
N LEU A 2 -18.39 12.22 34.59
CA LEU A 2 -17.79 12.06 33.27
C LEU A 2 -17.39 10.60 33.19
N GLY A 3 -18.21 9.79 32.49
CA GLY A 3 -17.86 8.42 32.18
C GLY A 3 -16.50 8.42 31.46
N THR A 4 -15.56 7.65 31.96
CA THR A 4 -14.28 7.37 31.33
C THR A 4 -14.54 6.68 29.99
N TYR A 5 -14.71 7.49 28.94
CA TYR A 5 -14.78 7.00 27.57
C TYR A 5 -13.43 6.41 27.23
N ARG A 6 -13.32 5.09 27.16
CA ARG A 6 -12.14 4.38 26.64
C ARG A 6 -12.39 4.05 25.18
N PRO A 7 -11.96 4.92 24.22
CA PRO A 7 -12.25 4.71 22.79
C PRO A 7 -11.47 3.57 22.15
N PHE A 8 -10.55 2.94 22.87
CA PHE A 8 -9.63 1.94 22.32
C PHE A 8 -10.09 0.48 22.47
N ASP A 9 -11.22 0.22 23.16
CA ASP A 9 -11.51 -1.15 23.61
C ASP A 9 -12.28 -2.05 22.61
N THR A 10 -12.78 -1.59 21.48
CA THR A 10 -13.69 -2.47 20.72
C THR A 10 -13.59 -2.53 19.19
N LEU A 11 -12.91 -1.64 18.47
CA LEU A 11 -12.87 -1.72 16.98
C LEU A 11 -11.50 -1.49 16.32
N PRO A 12 -10.58 -0.68 16.87
CA PRO A 12 -9.33 -0.37 16.17
C PRO A 12 -8.36 -1.54 16.07
N HIS A 13 -8.34 -2.43 17.08
CA HIS A 13 -7.37 -3.53 17.13
C HIS A 13 -7.53 -4.49 15.95
N ALA A 14 -8.75 -4.93 15.62
CA ALA A 14 -8.98 -5.87 14.54
C ALA A 14 -8.52 -5.33 13.15
N PHE A 15 -8.64 -4.03 12.89
CA PHE A 15 -8.19 -3.43 11.64
C PHE A 15 -6.68 -3.25 11.58
N PHE A 16 -6.05 -2.85 12.70
CA PHE A 16 -4.59 -2.81 12.80
C PHE A 16 -3.97 -4.19 12.72
N ASP A 17 -4.59 -5.18 13.35
CA ASP A 17 -4.17 -6.58 13.27
C ASP A 17 -4.30 -7.10 11.83
N ALA A 18 -5.41 -6.83 11.15
CA ALA A 18 -5.59 -7.21 9.75
C ALA A 18 -4.56 -6.54 8.83
N MET A 19 -4.28 -5.24 9.00
CA MET A 19 -3.23 -4.55 8.25
C MET A 19 -1.86 -5.15 8.55
N THR A 20 -1.54 -5.39 9.81
CA THR A 20 -0.26 -5.98 10.23
C THR A 20 -0.09 -7.36 9.63
N LEU A 21 -1.13 -8.20 9.65
CA LEU A 21 -1.11 -9.52 9.04
C LEU A 21 -0.92 -9.44 7.51
N MET A 22 -1.61 -8.52 6.83
CA MET A 22 -1.45 -8.34 5.38
C MET A 22 -0.06 -7.83 5.01
N VAL A 23 0.51 -6.91 5.77
CA VAL A 23 1.88 -6.42 5.57
C VAL A 23 2.90 -7.53 5.86
N ALA A 24 2.72 -8.29 6.93
CA ALA A 24 3.58 -9.44 7.25
C ALA A 24 3.51 -10.53 6.17
N ALA A 25 2.30 -10.86 5.68
CA ALA A 25 2.13 -11.79 4.57
C ALA A 25 2.79 -11.28 3.29
N SER A 26 2.71 -9.97 3.00
CA SER A 26 3.38 -9.34 1.86
C SER A 26 4.91 -9.46 1.96
N LEU A 27 5.47 -9.25 3.15
CA LEU A 27 6.90 -9.42 3.42
C LEU A 27 7.33 -10.88 3.21
N LEU A 28 6.59 -11.83 3.76
CA LEU A 28 6.89 -13.26 3.58
C LEU A 28 6.84 -13.67 2.10
N LEU A 29 5.84 -13.20 1.35
CA LEU A 29 5.73 -13.44 -0.09
C LEU A 29 6.91 -12.83 -0.85
N ALA A 30 7.35 -11.62 -0.49
CA ALA A 30 8.51 -10.98 -1.11
C ALA A 30 9.80 -11.75 -0.82
N ILE A 31 10.03 -12.16 0.43
CA ILE A 31 11.19 -12.97 0.83
C ILE A 31 11.21 -14.30 0.06
N ALA A 32 10.08 -15.01 0.03
CA ALA A 32 9.97 -16.27 -0.69
C ALA A 32 10.19 -16.10 -2.20
N ALA A 33 9.70 -15.00 -2.82
CA ALA A 33 9.95 -14.68 -4.22
C ALA A 33 11.43 -14.37 -4.48
N ALA A 34 12.10 -13.67 -3.57
CA ALA A 34 13.53 -13.41 -3.64
C ALA A 34 14.32 -14.72 -3.57
N ALA A 35 14.04 -15.57 -2.59
CA ALA A 35 14.69 -16.86 -2.42
C ALA A 35 14.50 -17.74 -3.66
N ARG A 36 13.28 -17.82 -4.21
CA ARG A 36 13.00 -18.52 -5.48
C ARG A 36 13.83 -17.97 -6.64
N THR A 37 13.96 -16.65 -6.73
CA THR A 37 14.71 -16.01 -7.82
C THR A 37 16.20 -16.35 -7.73
N ILE A 38 16.78 -16.33 -6.52
CA ILE A 38 18.17 -16.73 -6.25
C ILE A 38 18.38 -18.20 -6.58
N TRP A 39 17.50 -19.07 -6.09
CA TRP A 39 17.58 -20.52 -6.34
C TRP A 39 17.51 -20.89 -7.84
N LEU A 40 16.61 -20.23 -8.61
CA LEU A 40 16.51 -20.44 -10.05
C LEU A 40 17.77 -19.97 -10.79
N ARG A 41 18.47 -18.94 -10.31
CA ARG A 41 19.75 -18.49 -10.89
C ARG A 41 20.92 -19.40 -10.53
N ALA A 42 20.87 -20.05 -9.37
CA ALA A 42 21.92 -20.97 -8.91
C ALA A 42 21.84 -22.36 -9.57
N ARG A 43 20.74 -22.69 -10.25
CA ARG A 43 20.62 -23.96 -10.98
C ARG A 43 21.55 -23.96 -12.20
N PRO A 44 22.37 -25.02 -12.37
CA PRO A 44 23.19 -25.19 -13.57
C PRO A 44 22.28 -25.28 -14.80
N THR A 45 22.70 -24.63 -15.89
CA THR A 45 21.96 -24.44 -17.16
C THR A 45 21.69 -25.71 -17.98
N GLY A 46 21.86 -26.87 -17.39
CA GLY A 46 21.66 -28.19 -18.06
C GLY A 46 20.26 -28.80 -17.97
N ALA A 47 19.33 -28.19 -17.26
CA ALA A 47 17.97 -28.70 -17.12
C ALA A 47 17.06 -28.13 -18.22
N THR A 48 16.53 -28.98 -19.05
CA THR A 48 15.53 -28.80 -20.11
C THR A 48 14.62 -27.58 -19.90
N LYS A 49 14.52 -26.73 -20.94
CA LYS A 49 13.54 -25.66 -21.03
C LYS A 49 12.15 -26.20 -20.70
N PRO A 50 11.43 -25.70 -19.71
CA PRO A 50 10.05 -26.09 -19.47
C PRO A 50 9.23 -25.71 -20.71
N GLY A 51 8.55 -26.71 -21.28
CA GLY A 51 7.72 -26.54 -22.47
C GLY A 51 6.71 -25.42 -22.33
N VAL A 52 6.55 -24.66 -23.38
CA VAL A 52 5.64 -23.50 -23.52
C VAL A 52 4.19 -24.02 -23.55
N GLY A 53 3.65 -24.30 -22.38
CA GLY A 53 2.25 -24.68 -22.18
C GLY A 53 1.61 -23.80 -21.09
N GLN A 54 1.64 -22.46 -21.25
CA GLN A 54 0.88 -21.59 -20.37
C GLN A 54 -0.58 -21.56 -20.83
N SER A 55 -1.46 -22.15 -20.02
CA SER A 55 -2.90 -22.17 -20.25
C SER A 55 -3.49 -20.74 -20.25
N PRO A 56 -4.51 -20.45 -21.08
CA PRO A 56 -5.15 -19.14 -21.20
C PRO A 56 -5.84 -18.65 -19.90
N VAL A 57 -6.14 -19.57 -18.98
CA VAL A 57 -6.77 -19.29 -17.69
C VAL A 57 -5.87 -18.44 -16.77
N SER A 58 -4.55 -18.54 -16.89
CA SER A 58 -3.61 -17.78 -16.05
C SER A 58 -3.55 -16.28 -16.37
N SER A 59 -3.99 -15.85 -17.56
CA SER A 59 -3.93 -14.44 -17.97
C SER A 59 -5.03 -13.60 -17.35
N SER A 60 -6.26 -14.08 -17.27
CA SER A 60 -7.42 -13.35 -16.76
C SER A 60 -7.28 -13.04 -15.26
N TRP A 61 -6.83 -14.02 -14.44
CA TRP A 61 -6.62 -13.80 -13.02
C TRP A 61 -5.47 -12.80 -12.74
N ALA A 62 -4.39 -12.88 -13.50
CA ALA A 62 -3.27 -11.95 -13.39
C ALA A 62 -3.69 -10.51 -13.71
N ASP A 63 -4.55 -10.34 -14.71
CA ASP A 63 -5.06 -9.03 -15.11
C ASP A 63 -6.04 -8.47 -14.06
N SER A 64 -6.90 -9.31 -13.48
CA SER A 64 -7.78 -8.91 -12.38
C SER A 64 -6.99 -8.50 -11.14
N LEU A 65 -5.94 -9.26 -10.79
CA LEU A 65 -5.06 -8.93 -9.68
C LEU A 65 -4.30 -7.63 -9.93
N LEU A 66 -3.83 -7.39 -11.16
CA LEU A 66 -3.17 -6.14 -11.54
C LEU A 66 -4.14 -4.97 -11.42
N LEU A 67 -5.37 -5.12 -11.90
CA LEU A 67 -6.39 -4.07 -11.80
C LEU A 67 -6.69 -3.74 -10.33
N LEU A 68 -6.83 -4.74 -9.47
CA LEU A 68 -6.99 -4.55 -8.03
C LEU A 68 -5.79 -3.81 -7.43
N ALA A 69 -4.57 -4.22 -7.76
CA ALA A 69 -3.35 -3.59 -7.26
C ALA A 69 -3.28 -2.11 -7.67
N VAL A 70 -3.62 -1.76 -8.92
CA VAL A 70 -3.67 -0.38 -9.42
C VAL A 70 -4.76 0.42 -8.73
N ALA A 71 -5.97 -0.13 -8.61
CA ALA A 71 -7.08 0.54 -7.94
C ALA A 71 -6.77 0.85 -6.47
N MET A 72 -6.22 -0.13 -5.74
CA MET A 72 -5.82 0.07 -4.34
C MET A 72 -4.66 1.05 -4.19
N SER A 73 -3.71 1.07 -5.14
CA SER A 73 -2.62 2.06 -5.15
C SER A 73 -3.18 3.48 -5.29
N TRP A 74 -4.09 3.72 -6.22
CA TRP A 74 -4.68 5.05 -6.42
C TRP A 74 -5.63 5.45 -5.30
N TYR A 75 -6.38 4.53 -4.74
CA TYR A 75 -7.13 4.78 -3.52
C TYR A 75 -6.21 5.27 -2.39
N THR A 76 -5.08 4.59 -2.19
CA THR A 76 -4.11 4.93 -1.14
C THR A 76 -3.46 6.30 -1.40
N VAL A 77 -3.15 6.65 -2.66
CA VAL A 77 -2.71 7.99 -3.05
C VAL A 77 -3.73 9.05 -2.65
N ALA A 78 -5.00 8.86 -3.05
CA ALA A 78 -6.06 9.82 -2.77
C ALA A 78 -6.25 10.04 -1.27
N VAL A 79 -6.26 8.96 -0.49
CA VAL A 79 -6.44 9.03 0.97
C VAL A 79 -5.20 9.64 1.64
N GLY A 80 -3.98 9.36 1.17
CA GLY A 80 -2.76 10.00 1.66
C GLY A 80 -2.79 11.52 1.48
N TRP A 81 -3.13 11.99 0.29
CA TRP A 81 -3.28 13.42 0.03
C TRP A 81 -4.43 14.06 0.80
N ALA A 82 -5.56 13.36 0.98
CA ALA A 82 -6.65 13.85 1.81
C ALA A 82 -6.23 14.00 3.28
N ALA A 83 -5.44 13.06 3.80
CA ALA A 83 -4.87 13.17 5.14
C ALA A 83 -3.97 14.40 5.26
N GLN A 84 -3.03 14.54 4.32
CA GLN A 84 -2.04 15.62 4.31
C GLN A 84 -2.66 17.01 4.17
N LEU A 85 -3.62 17.18 3.27
CA LEU A 85 -4.16 18.49 2.93
C LEU A 85 -5.37 18.90 3.77
N VAL A 86 -6.06 17.94 4.37
CA VAL A 86 -7.33 18.19 5.08
C VAL A 86 -7.26 17.74 6.53
N CYS A 87 -6.96 16.47 6.78
CA CYS A 87 -7.14 15.92 8.11
C CYS A 87 -6.11 16.42 9.12
N TYR A 88 -4.83 16.49 8.74
CA TYR A 88 -3.78 16.93 9.65
C TYR A 88 -3.76 18.43 9.91
N PRO A 89 -3.99 19.32 8.93
CA PRO A 89 -4.16 20.75 9.23
C PRO A 89 -5.25 21.05 10.25
N ILE A 90 -6.36 20.29 10.23
CA ILE A 90 -7.43 20.43 11.23
C ILE A 90 -6.93 20.17 12.67
N TYR A 91 -5.84 19.39 12.88
CA TYR A 91 -5.27 19.20 14.22
C TYR A 91 -4.81 20.54 14.84
N ALA A 92 -4.11 21.36 14.06
CA ALA A 92 -3.67 22.68 14.50
C ALA A 92 -4.87 23.60 14.75
N ASP A 93 -5.87 23.60 13.86
CA ASP A 93 -7.07 24.40 14.00
C ASP A 93 -7.88 23.99 15.24
N MET A 94 -8.09 22.70 15.47
CA MET A 94 -8.79 22.20 16.65
C MET A 94 -8.05 22.49 17.95
N SER A 95 -6.72 22.45 17.93
CA SER A 95 -5.91 22.81 19.12
C SER A 95 -6.08 24.26 19.53
N ALA A 96 -6.28 25.17 18.57
CA ALA A 96 -6.54 26.58 18.83
C ALA A 96 -7.90 26.83 19.55
N HIS A 97 -8.86 25.90 19.41
CA HIS A 97 -10.15 25.94 20.12
C HIS A 97 -10.10 25.27 21.51
N GLY A 98 -8.92 24.84 21.97
CA GLY A 98 -8.66 24.29 23.28
C GLY A 98 -8.61 22.74 23.32
N ALA A 99 -8.09 22.22 24.44
CA ALA A 99 -7.82 20.81 24.61
C ALA A 99 -9.05 19.90 24.42
N GLN A 100 -10.22 20.37 24.87
CA GLN A 100 -11.46 19.60 24.73
C GLN A 100 -11.87 19.40 23.25
N ALA A 101 -11.76 20.47 22.45
CA ALA A 101 -12.05 20.41 21.01
C ALA A 101 -11.07 19.49 20.28
N PHE A 102 -9.78 19.57 20.60
CA PHE A 102 -8.77 18.70 20.05
C PHE A 102 -9.02 17.23 20.41
N HIS A 103 -9.33 16.90 21.66
CA HIS A 103 -9.63 15.54 22.08
C HIS A 103 -10.91 15.00 21.44
N ALA A 104 -11.95 15.79 21.29
CA ALA A 104 -13.17 15.37 20.60
C ALA A 104 -12.92 15.04 19.14
N TYR A 105 -12.12 15.86 18.44
CA TYR A 105 -11.73 15.62 17.06
C TYR A 105 -10.84 14.37 16.93
N SER A 106 -9.80 14.24 17.77
CA SER A 106 -8.88 13.10 17.70
C SER A 106 -9.58 11.77 17.97
N ASN A 107 -10.53 11.72 18.89
CA ASN A 107 -11.35 10.54 19.14
C ASN A 107 -12.24 10.18 17.93
N GLY A 108 -12.87 11.16 17.29
CA GLY A 108 -13.63 10.96 16.07
C GLY A 108 -12.78 10.47 14.90
N TYR A 109 -11.57 10.99 14.78
CA TYR A 109 -10.59 10.56 13.78
C TYR A 109 -10.18 9.11 14.00
N LEU A 110 -9.73 8.76 15.22
CA LEU A 110 -9.26 7.41 15.55
C LEU A 110 -10.33 6.34 15.36
N SER A 111 -11.61 6.66 15.53
CA SER A 111 -12.70 5.69 15.38
C SER A 111 -13.00 5.34 13.93
N ARG A 112 -12.71 6.23 12.97
CA ARG A 112 -13.14 6.09 11.56
C ARG A 112 -11.99 5.86 10.58
N TRP A 113 -10.87 6.52 10.83
CA TRP A 113 -9.76 6.57 9.89
C TRP A 113 -9.01 5.25 9.69
N PRO A 114 -8.80 4.42 10.73
CA PRO A 114 -8.14 3.14 10.55
C PRO A 114 -8.86 2.21 9.55
N THR A 115 -10.19 2.27 9.51
CA THR A 115 -10.98 1.46 8.56
C THR A 115 -10.78 1.91 7.11
N ALA A 116 -10.66 3.22 6.88
CA ALA A 116 -10.45 3.76 5.55
C ALA A 116 -9.03 3.47 5.01
N PHE A 117 -8.03 3.36 5.89
CA PHE A 117 -6.63 3.18 5.49
C PHE A 117 -6.14 1.73 5.55
N ALA A 118 -6.40 1.05 6.66
CA ALA A 118 -5.71 -0.20 6.96
C ALA A 118 -5.97 -1.29 5.90
N VAL A 119 -7.22 -1.50 5.54
CA VAL A 119 -7.60 -2.54 4.58
C VAL A 119 -7.09 -2.24 3.16
N PRO A 120 -7.28 -1.04 2.58
CA PRO A 120 -6.75 -0.73 1.25
C PRO A 120 -5.22 -0.77 1.17
N ILE A 121 -4.51 -0.29 2.19
CA ILE A 121 -3.03 -0.36 2.23
C ILE A 121 -2.57 -1.81 2.25
N GLY A 122 -3.17 -2.63 3.13
CA GLY A 122 -2.86 -4.05 3.19
C GLY A 122 -3.16 -4.77 1.88
N ALA A 123 -4.31 -4.50 1.27
CA ALA A 123 -4.70 -5.07 -0.02
C ALA A 123 -3.76 -4.63 -1.15
N MET A 124 -3.31 -3.37 -1.16
CA MET A 124 -2.30 -2.87 -2.09
C MET A 124 -0.98 -3.65 -1.95
N CYS A 125 -0.43 -3.73 -0.74
CA CYS A 125 0.83 -4.42 -0.48
C CYS A 125 0.74 -5.90 -0.86
N LEU A 126 -0.33 -6.57 -0.46
CA LEU A 126 -0.54 -7.99 -0.73
C LEU A 126 -0.70 -8.27 -2.23
N SER A 127 -1.44 -7.43 -2.95
CA SER A 127 -1.64 -7.58 -4.40
C SER A 127 -0.31 -7.44 -5.15
N TRP A 128 0.50 -6.42 -4.84
CA TRP A 128 1.81 -6.24 -5.45
C TRP A 128 2.79 -7.35 -5.09
N ALA A 129 2.81 -7.83 -3.85
CA ALA A 129 3.64 -8.96 -3.45
C ALA A 129 3.24 -10.25 -4.18
N THR A 130 1.94 -10.49 -4.35
CA THR A 130 1.43 -11.64 -5.11
C THR A 130 1.83 -11.57 -6.58
N LEU A 131 1.87 -10.38 -7.19
CA LEU A 131 2.32 -10.17 -8.57
C LEU A 131 3.81 -10.49 -8.78
N LEU A 132 4.63 -10.64 -7.74
CA LEU A 132 5.99 -11.20 -7.87
C LEU A 132 5.98 -12.67 -8.30
N TRP A 133 4.92 -13.41 -7.99
CA TRP A 133 4.78 -14.84 -8.31
C TRP A 133 4.10 -15.05 -9.65
N VAL A 134 3.32 -14.09 -10.10
CA VAL A 134 2.55 -14.15 -11.34
C VAL A 134 3.30 -13.38 -12.43
N PRO A 135 3.81 -14.03 -13.48
CA PRO A 135 4.51 -13.35 -14.54
C PRO A 135 3.52 -12.50 -15.37
N LEU A 136 3.68 -11.19 -15.29
CA LEU A 136 2.96 -10.25 -16.15
C LEU A 136 3.69 -10.17 -17.51
N ARG A 137 2.98 -10.43 -18.60
CA ARG A 137 3.56 -10.28 -19.95
C ARG A 137 3.95 -8.83 -20.21
N ASN A 138 5.11 -8.62 -20.80
CA ASN A 138 5.69 -7.31 -21.17
C ASN A 138 5.90 -6.32 -20.02
N VAL A 139 5.72 -6.76 -18.78
CA VAL A 139 6.07 -5.98 -17.59
C VAL A 139 7.40 -6.50 -17.04
N PRO A 140 8.45 -5.66 -17.01
CA PRO A 140 9.71 -6.08 -16.41
C PRO A 140 9.54 -6.29 -14.91
N ARG A 141 9.91 -7.48 -14.45
CA ARG A 141 9.78 -7.88 -13.04
C ARG A 141 10.46 -6.90 -12.08
N ARG A 142 11.45 -6.15 -12.56
CA ARG A 142 12.14 -5.09 -11.80
C ARG A 142 11.16 -4.01 -11.32
N LEU A 143 10.16 -3.62 -12.14
CA LEU A 143 9.17 -2.61 -11.74
C LEU A 143 8.30 -3.11 -10.59
N VAL A 144 7.87 -4.38 -10.62
CA VAL A 144 7.10 -4.97 -9.52
C VAL A 144 7.94 -5.01 -8.24
N TRP A 145 9.24 -5.37 -8.34
CA TRP A 145 10.16 -5.34 -7.20
C TRP A 145 10.34 -3.93 -6.62
N VAL A 146 10.44 -2.91 -7.46
CA VAL A 146 10.51 -1.50 -7.00
C VAL A 146 9.25 -1.13 -6.23
N ILE A 147 8.07 -1.46 -6.74
CA ILE A 147 6.80 -1.16 -6.05
C ILE A 147 6.72 -1.90 -4.71
N VAL A 148 7.07 -3.18 -4.67
CA VAL A 148 7.10 -3.95 -3.41
C VAL A 148 8.13 -3.36 -2.43
N GLY A 149 9.29 -2.93 -2.91
CA GLY A 149 10.28 -2.21 -2.10
C GLY A 149 9.74 -0.92 -1.50
N LEU A 150 8.94 -0.16 -2.27
CA LEU A 150 8.25 1.04 -1.75
C LEU A 150 7.16 0.70 -0.73
N CYS A 151 6.42 -0.40 -0.91
CA CYS A 151 5.47 -0.88 0.10
C CYS A 151 6.19 -1.23 1.42
N LEU A 152 7.38 -1.83 1.35
CA LEU A 152 8.19 -2.11 2.54
C LEU A 152 8.77 -0.83 3.16
N ALA A 153 9.23 0.12 2.34
CA ALA A 153 9.67 1.43 2.82
C ALA A 153 8.55 2.16 3.56
N PHE A 154 7.31 2.11 3.04
CA PHE A 154 6.14 2.65 3.73
C PHE A 154 5.96 2.01 5.12
N ALA A 155 6.11 0.70 5.24
CA ALA A 155 6.02 0.01 6.54
C ALA A 155 7.07 0.49 7.55
N VAL A 156 8.26 0.90 7.08
CA VAL A 156 9.33 1.44 7.93
C VAL A 156 9.06 2.87 8.38
N VAL A 157 8.48 3.71 7.51
CA VAL A 157 8.21 5.13 7.84
C VAL A 157 6.90 5.34 8.61
N THR A 158 6.06 4.32 8.71
CA THR A 158 4.76 4.41 9.42
C THR A 158 4.91 4.49 10.95
N PRO A 159 5.74 3.68 11.64
CA PRO A 159 5.85 3.73 13.09
C PRO A 159 6.22 5.12 13.66
N PRO A 160 7.21 5.85 13.13
CA PRO A 160 7.51 7.20 13.63
C PRO A 160 6.33 8.18 13.54
N ALA A 161 5.57 8.13 12.45
CA ALA A 161 4.35 8.95 12.30
C ALA A 161 3.30 8.56 13.34
N ALA A 162 3.06 7.27 13.53
CA ALA A 162 2.10 6.75 14.51
C ALA A 162 2.50 7.10 15.95
N ILE A 163 3.79 7.08 16.28
CA ILE A 163 4.31 7.48 17.60
C ILE A 163 4.05 8.97 17.84
N ALA A 164 4.40 9.86 16.88
CA ALA A 164 4.18 11.28 16.99
C ALA A 164 2.68 11.60 17.16
N GLN A 165 1.81 10.95 16.39
CA GLN A 165 0.36 11.08 16.50
C GLN A 165 -0.17 10.57 17.85
N GLY A 166 0.35 9.43 18.33
CA GLY A 166 -0.02 8.83 19.61
C GLY A 166 0.29 9.74 20.78
N HIS A 167 1.46 10.38 20.79
CA HIS A 167 1.83 11.38 21.84
C HIS A 167 0.87 12.57 21.84
N MET A 168 0.53 13.12 20.67
CA MET A 168 -0.44 14.23 20.61
C MET A 168 -1.83 13.83 21.14
N PHE A 169 -2.26 12.59 20.89
CA PHE A 169 -3.57 12.11 21.35
C PHE A 169 -3.62 11.80 22.85
N SER A 170 -2.51 11.37 23.45
CA SER A 170 -2.43 11.06 24.88
C SER A 170 -2.08 12.25 25.76
N GLU A 171 -1.19 13.13 25.30
CA GLU A 171 -0.59 14.22 26.08
C GLU A 171 -1.18 15.59 25.72
N GLY A 172 -1.94 15.68 24.61
CA GLY A 172 -2.44 16.91 24.04
C GLY A 172 -1.61 17.40 22.85
N PHE A 173 -2.12 18.41 22.15
CA PHE A 173 -1.44 18.95 20.97
C PHE A 173 -0.07 19.55 21.35
N SER A 174 0.94 19.16 20.60
CA SER A 174 2.30 19.69 20.68
C SER A 174 2.79 20.07 19.29
N GLN A 175 3.28 21.29 19.12
CA GLN A 175 3.80 21.77 17.84
C GLN A 175 4.98 20.93 17.34
N ASP A 176 5.85 20.45 18.24
CA ASP A 176 6.99 19.61 17.89
C ASP A 176 6.55 18.23 17.38
N GLN A 177 5.57 17.62 18.04
CA GLN A 177 5.02 16.33 17.62
C GLN A 177 4.23 16.48 16.31
N TYR A 178 3.52 17.58 16.14
CA TYR A 178 2.83 17.90 14.90
C TYR A 178 3.81 18.07 13.73
N ALA A 179 4.91 18.80 13.92
CA ALA A 179 5.94 18.96 12.90
C ALA A 179 6.61 17.62 12.53
N ARG A 180 6.85 16.75 13.52
CA ARG A 180 7.34 15.39 13.26
C ARG A 180 6.34 14.54 12.51
N LEU A 181 5.06 14.59 12.88
CA LEU A 181 4.00 13.89 12.16
C LEU A 181 3.96 14.34 10.70
N MET A 182 3.94 15.65 10.45
CA MET A 182 3.89 16.21 9.08
C MET A 182 5.09 15.78 8.24
N LEU A 183 6.30 15.78 8.81
CA LEU A 183 7.50 15.30 8.11
C LEU A 183 7.37 13.83 7.67
N TRP A 184 6.90 12.95 8.54
CA TRP A 184 6.74 11.54 8.20
C TRP A 184 5.57 11.29 7.25
N GLU A 185 4.51 12.09 7.33
CA GLU A 185 3.40 12.05 6.38
C GLU A 185 3.81 12.52 4.98
N ASP A 186 4.69 13.52 4.86
CA ASP A 186 5.27 13.92 3.59
C ASP A 186 5.98 12.75 2.91
N PHE A 187 6.82 12.02 3.65
CA PHE A 187 7.47 10.80 3.13
C PHE A 187 6.46 9.72 2.73
N ARG A 188 5.45 9.47 3.55
CA ARG A 188 4.41 8.47 3.27
C ARG A 188 3.62 8.83 2.01
N THR A 189 3.20 10.08 1.90
CA THR A 189 2.44 10.57 0.75
C THR A 189 3.27 10.56 -0.53
N ALA A 190 4.56 10.89 -0.45
CA ALA A 190 5.48 10.77 -1.57
C ALA A 190 5.66 9.31 -2.02
N ILE A 191 5.81 8.37 -1.08
CA ILE A 191 5.89 6.93 -1.38
C ILE A 191 4.60 6.45 -2.06
N PHE A 192 3.42 6.80 -1.55
CA PHE A 192 2.15 6.43 -2.17
C PHE A 192 2.01 6.98 -3.58
N THR A 193 2.36 8.25 -3.78
CA THR A 193 2.33 8.90 -5.09
C THR A 193 3.25 8.18 -6.08
N LEU A 194 4.45 7.81 -5.65
CA LEU A 194 5.40 7.07 -6.49
C LEU A 194 4.87 5.66 -6.83
N ILE A 195 4.28 4.95 -5.87
CA ILE A 195 3.61 3.67 -6.12
C ILE A 195 2.49 3.84 -7.15
N GLY A 196 1.63 4.85 -7.01
CA GLY A 196 0.54 5.14 -7.94
C GLY A 196 1.04 5.42 -9.36
N VAL A 197 2.08 6.22 -9.52
CA VAL A 197 2.69 6.51 -10.83
C VAL A 197 3.28 5.24 -11.46
N LEU A 198 4.03 4.45 -10.70
CA LEU A 198 4.60 3.20 -11.18
C LEU A 198 3.52 2.17 -11.53
N ALA A 199 2.42 2.13 -10.78
CA ALA A 199 1.25 1.29 -11.07
C ALA A 199 0.66 1.62 -12.46
N LEU A 200 0.53 2.90 -12.81
CA LEU A 200 0.11 3.32 -14.16
C LEU A 200 1.11 2.91 -15.24
N VAL A 201 2.42 3.02 -14.97
CA VAL A 201 3.45 2.57 -15.92
C VAL A 201 3.32 1.07 -16.19
N VAL A 202 3.11 0.27 -15.14
CA VAL A 202 2.88 -1.18 -15.26
C VAL A 202 1.61 -1.46 -16.07
N MET A 203 0.51 -0.79 -15.75
CA MET A 203 -0.77 -0.94 -16.45
C MET A 203 -0.65 -0.58 -17.93
N ARG A 204 -0.05 0.57 -18.25
CA ARG A 204 0.19 1.00 -19.64
C ARG A 204 0.98 -0.05 -20.43
N ARG A 205 2.09 -0.56 -19.87
CA ARG A 205 2.89 -1.60 -20.54
C ARG A 205 2.10 -2.88 -20.80
N ARG A 206 1.21 -3.23 -19.88
CA ARG A 206 0.34 -4.40 -20.05
C ARG A 206 -0.67 -4.20 -21.19
N LEU A 207 -1.33 -3.04 -21.26
CA LEU A 207 -2.33 -2.69 -22.30
C LEU A 207 -1.72 -2.65 -23.70
N MET A 208 -0.59 -1.97 -23.88
CA MET A 208 0.09 -1.90 -25.19
C MET A 208 0.45 -3.27 -25.76
N SER A 209 0.66 -4.27 -24.91
CA SER A 209 0.94 -5.64 -25.35
C SER A 209 -0.28 -6.38 -25.90
N THR A 210 -1.46 -5.96 -25.49
CA THR A 210 -2.72 -6.58 -25.94
C THR A 210 -3.11 -6.05 -27.33
N GLU A 211 -2.92 -4.75 -27.57
CA GLU A 211 -3.20 -4.11 -28.85
C GLU A 211 -2.34 -4.67 -30.00
N SER A 212 -1.04 -4.84 -29.77
CA SER A 212 -0.11 -5.39 -30.77
C SER A 212 -0.51 -6.81 -31.23
N ARG A 213 -1.16 -7.57 -30.38
CA ARG A 213 -1.62 -8.93 -30.69
C ARG A 213 -2.87 -8.93 -31.56
N SER A 214 -3.84 -8.07 -31.22
CA SER A 214 -5.07 -7.92 -32.00
C SER A 214 -4.79 -7.46 -33.41
N ALA A 215 -3.82 -6.56 -33.61
CA ALA A 215 -3.41 -6.09 -34.93
C ALA A 215 -2.77 -7.20 -35.80
N VAL A 216 -1.94 -8.06 -35.21
CA VAL A 216 -1.31 -9.18 -35.92
C VAL A 216 -2.32 -10.27 -36.30
N ASP A 217 -3.33 -10.53 -35.48
CA ASP A 217 -4.36 -11.53 -35.77
C ASP A 217 -5.33 -11.05 -36.87
N LEU A 218 -5.56 -9.73 -36.97
CA LEU A 218 -6.37 -9.14 -38.06
C LEU A 218 -5.66 -9.17 -39.43
N THR A 219 -4.33 -9.08 -39.45
CA THR A 219 -3.54 -9.16 -40.70
C THR A 219 -3.36 -10.58 -41.23
N LYS A 220 -3.69 -11.59 -40.45
CA LYS A 220 -3.61 -13.01 -40.84
C LYS A 220 -4.93 -13.62 -41.35
N ARG A 221 -6.01 -12.85 -41.29
CA ARG A 221 -7.33 -13.22 -41.85
C ARG A 221 -7.54 -12.57 -43.21
#